data_e8c0bf8b3fd2c18f1cdcff28de8d1e71
#
_entry.id   e8c0bf8b3fd2c18f1cdcff28de8d1e71
#
_cell.length_a   1.000
_cell.length_b   1.000
_cell.length_c   1.000
_cell.angle_alpha   90.00
_cell.angle_beta   90.00
_cell.angle_gamma   90.00
#
_symmetry.space_group_name_H-M   'P 1'
#
loop_
_entity.id
_entity.type
_entity.pdbx_description
1 polymer ?
#
loop_
_entity_poly.entity_id
_entity_poly.type
_entity_poly.pdbx_seq_one_letter_code
_entity_poly.pdbx_strand_id
1 'polypeptide(L)'
;MNVDGKVAVITGASRGLGAGMAEEFRRAGMKLGLCSRSAPALAAGDGVVARELDVVDGDAVDSFAAEVFERFGHVDLWTNNAGVLAPIAPLRDVASAEFRRALDVNVLGVFHGTRAYVRQRSRTDKPGVLVNISSGAAWNGYAGWSAYCASKAAVDLMTESVALEEVDTGLRCYAVAPGVIDTDMQEMIRGCTPEQFPMVNKFIEMKEHGSFSSVAWVARHMLELAFGDGNDDVRIRFPAEA
;
A
#
# COMPACT_ATOMS: atom_id res chain seq x y z
N MET A 1 -9.09 9.09 -19.07
CA MET A 1 -9.17 9.57 -17.67
C MET A 1 -8.14 10.69 -17.52
N ASN A 2 -8.55 11.87 -17.05
CA ASN A 2 -7.63 12.99 -16.81
C ASN A 2 -7.36 13.08 -15.30
N VAL A 3 -6.10 12.91 -14.90
CA VAL A 3 -5.64 12.99 -13.51
C VAL A 3 -4.65 14.15 -13.28
N ASP A 4 -4.44 14.98 -14.27
CA ASP A 4 -3.57 16.15 -14.18
C ASP A 4 -4.01 17.08 -13.04
N GLY A 5 -3.09 17.49 -12.19
CA GLY A 5 -3.34 18.31 -11.01
C GLY A 5 -4.01 17.60 -9.82
N LYS A 6 -4.47 16.36 -9.95
CA LYS A 6 -4.96 15.53 -8.84
C LYS A 6 -3.86 15.28 -7.83
N VAL A 7 -4.23 15.07 -6.57
CA VAL A 7 -3.28 14.85 -5.48
C VAL A 7 -3.35 13.40 -5.00
N ALA A 8 -2.21 12.70 -5.01
CA ALA A 8 -2.07 11.36 -4.44
C ALA A 8 -1.05 11.34 -3.30
N VAL A 9 -1.36 10.58 -2.25
CA VAL A 9 -0.43 10.24 -1.17
C VAL A 9 -0.03 8.77 -1.28
N ILE A 10 1.26 8.46 -1.10
CA ILE A 10 1.79 7.10 -1.09
C ILE A 10 2.74 6.94 0.10
N THR A 11 2.43 6.00 1.00
CA THR A 11 3.36 5.57 2.05
C THR A 11 4.29 4.47 1.53
N GLY A 12 5.52 4.38 2.06
CA GLY A 12 6.49 3.40 1.59
C GLY A 12 7.03 3.70 0.19
N ALA A 13 7.22 4.99 -0.14
CA ALA A 13 7.53 5.48 -1.47
C ALA A 13 9.04 5.52 -1.82
N SER A 14 9.93 4.85 -1.05
CA SER A 14 11.38 4.88 -1.32
C SER A 14 11.84 3.84 -2.35
N ARG A 15 11.10 2.74 -2.53
CA ARG A 15 11.46 1.63 -3.42
C ARG A 15 10.24 0.80 -3.82
N GLY A 16 10.48 -0.18 -4.70
CA GLY A 16 9.49 -1.16 -5.12
C GLY A 16 8.21 -0.56 -5.69
N LEU A 17 7.06 -1.10 -5.32
CA LEU A 17 5.76 -0.67 -5.84
C LEU A 17 5.47 0.81 -5.52
N GLY A 18 5.76 1.25 -4.29
CA GLY A 18 5.48 2.63 -3.87
C GLY A 18 6.28 3.68 -4.66
N ALA A 19 7.57 3.43 -4.88
CA ALA A 19 8.42 4.31 -5.69
C ALA A 19 7.95 4.34 -7.15
N GLY A 20 7.67 3.18 -7.73
CA GLY A 20 7.23 3.12 -9.11
C GLY A 20 5.84 3.74 -9.32
N MET A 21 4.89 3.56 -8.39
CA MET A 21 3.61 4.29 -8.44
C MET A 21 3.82 5.81 -8.36
N ALA A 22 4.75 6.28 -7.51
CA ALA A 22 5.06 7.70 -7.41
C ALA A 22 5.57 8.27 -8.74
N GLU A 23 6.45 7.54 -9.44
CA GLU A 23 6.94 7.94 -10.75
C GLU A 23 5.81 7.96 -11.82
N GLU A 24 4.99 6.91 -11.88
CA GLU A 24 3.88 6.83 -12.86
C GLU A 24 2.83 7.91 -12.61
N PHE A 25 2.46 8.16 -11.34
CA PHE A 25 1.51 9.22 -10.99
C PHE A 25 2.08 10.62 -11.29
N ARG A 26 3.38 10.81 -11.06
CA ARG A 26 4.06 12.07 -11.43
C ARG A 26 4.08 12.29 -12.94
N ARG A 27 4.33 11.23 -13.74
CA ARG A 27 4.26 11.29 -15.22
C ARG A 27 2.85 11.60 -15.71
N ALA A 28 1.83 11.16 -14.98
CA ALA A 28 0.42 11.46 -15.28
C ALA A 28 -0.01 12.89 -14.87
N GLY A 29 0.90 13.73 -14.37
CA GLY A 29 0.64 15.12 -13.98
C GLY A 29 0.10 15.30 -12.56
N MET A 30 0.09 14.25 -11.72
CA MET A 30 -0.40 14.34 -10.35
C MET A 30 0.59 15.09 -9.44
N LYS A 31 0.05 15.75 -8.41
CA LYS A 31 0.80 16.23 -7.23
C LYS A 31 0.90 15.12 -6.21
N LEU A 32 2.01 15.05 -5.48
CA LEU A 32 2.31 13.88 -4.64
C LEU A 32 2.66 14.27 -3.20
N GLY A 33 2.11 13.51 -2.24
CA GLY A 33 2.60 13.38 -0.88
C GLY A 33 3.28 12.02 -0.72
N LEU A 34 4.57 12.00 -0.44
CA LEU A 34 5.38 10.79 -0.35
C LEU A 34 6.04 10.65 1.00
N CYS A 35 5.91 9.50 1.65
CA CYS A 35 6.65 9.23 2.86
C CYS A 35 7.22 7.80 2.92
N SER A 36 8.35 7.65 3.59
CA SER A 36 9.02 6.37 3.85
C SER A 36 10.11 6.54 4.90
N ARG A 37 10.62 5.43 5.46
CA ARG A 37 11.70 5.45 6.47
C ARG A 37 13.06 5.96 5.96
N SER A 38 13.30 5.85 4.67
CA SER A 38 14.42 6.44 3.95
C SER A 38 13.88 7.44 2.95
N ALA A 39 14.71 8.26 2.36
CA ALA A 39 14.31 9.25 1.37
C ALA A 39 13.36 8.66 0.32
N PRO A 40 12.18 9.24 0.08
CA PRO A 40 11.30 8.84 -1.02
C PRO A 40 11.99 8.94 -2.37
N ALA A 41 11.52 8.16 -3.36
CA ALA A 41 12.12 8.09 -4.70
C ALA A 41 12.11 9.44 -5.44
N LEU A 42 11.12 10.30 -5.15
CA LEU A 42 11.08 11.66 -5.67
C LEU A 42 11.32 12.64 -4.53
N ALA A 43 12.24 13.57 -4.73
CA ALA A 43 12.55 14.62 -3.77
C ALA A 43 11.41 15.64 -3.67
N ALA A 44 11.34 16.33 -2.51
CA ALA A 44 10.43 17.44 -2.31
C ALA A 44 10.69 18.55 -3.33
N GLY A 45 9.63 19.19 -3.80
CA GLY A 45 9.72 20.26 -4.79
C GLY A 45 8.35 20.74 -5.24
N ASP A 46 8.30 21.37 -6.40
CA ASP A 46 7.04 21.85 -6.97
C ASP A 46 6.14 20.66 -7.32
N GLY A 47 5.00 20.55 -6.65
CA GLY A 47 4.07 19.44 -6.81
C GLY A 47 4.43 18.17 -6.02
N VAL A 48 5.50 18.16 -5.17
CA VAL A 48 5.85 17.01 -4.34
C VAL A 48 6.15 17.44 -2.90
N VAL A 49 5.43 16.87 -1.93
CA VAL A 49 5.79 16.84 -0.51
C VAL A 49 6.45 15.49 -0.24
N ALA A 50 7.67 15.48 0.27
CA ALA A 50 8.40 14.25 0.58
C ALA A 50 8.95 14.30 2.01
N ARG A 51 8.73 13.23 2.81
CA ARG A 51 9.16 13.13 4.20
C ARG A 51 9.75 11.77 4.52
N GLU A 52 10.83 11.78 5.29
CA GLU A 52 11.34 10.58 5.94
C GLU A 52 10.59 10.41 7.27
N LEU A 53 9.83 9.31 7.40
CA LEU A 53 9.13 8.93 8.63
C LEU A 53 8.88 7.41 8.67
N ASP A 54 8.70 6.86 9.86
CA ASP A 54 8.17 5.49 10.04
C ASP A 54 6.65 5.57 10.22
N VAL A 55 5.90 4.79 9.44
CA VAL A 55 4.42 4.74 9.53
C VAL A 55 3.91 4.23 10.88
N VAL A 56 4.77 3.63 11.70
CA VAL A 56 4.46 3.22 13.09
C VAL A 56 4.38 4.42 14.03
N ASP A 57 5.00 5.54 13.69
CA ASP A 57 4.88 6.82 14.40
C ASP A 57 3.61 7.56 13.93
N GLY A 58 2.54 7.43 14.72
CA GLY A 58 1.24 8.02 14.38
C GLY A 58 1.25 9.55 14.35
N ASP A 59 2.05 10.20 15.19
CA ASP A 59 2.15 11.67 15.24
C ASP A 59 2.90 12.20 14.02
N ALA A 60 3.95 11.50 13.59
CA ALA A 60 4.66 11.82 12.35
C ALA A 60 3.75 11.66 11.12
N VAL A 61 2.90 10.62 11.07
CA VAL A 61 1.92 10.42 9.99
C VAL A 61 0.84 11.49 10.01
N ASP A 62 0.28 11.84 11.18
CA ASP A 62 -0.72 12.91 11.31
C ASP A 62 -0.14 14.27 10.86
N SER A 63 1.12 14.59 11.24
CA SER A 63 1.83 15.80 10.83
C SER A 63 2.09 15.85 9.31
N PHE A 64 2.52 14.75 8.73
CA PHE A 64 2.69 14.62 7.27
C PHE A 64 1.37 14.80 6.51
N ALA A 65 0.29 14.18 6.99
CA ALA A 65 -1.02 14.36 6.39
C ALA A 65 -1.46 15.84 6.42
N ALA A 66 -1.31 16.51 7.57
CA ALA A 66 -1.64 17.92 7.71
C ALA A 66 -0.85 18.80 6.73
N GLU A 67 0.47 18.57 6.59
CA GLU A 67 1.32 19.29 5.63
C GLU A 67 0.87 19.11 4.17
N VAL A 68 0.53 17.86 3.76
CA VAL A 68 0.06 17.60 2.40
C VAL A 68 -1.28 18.33 2.13
N PHE A 69 -2.21 18.30 3.10
CA PHE A 69 -3.48 19.01 2.97
C PHE A 69 -3.31 20.53 2.98
N GLU A 70 -2.41 21.08 3.80
CA GLU A 70 -2.07 22.50 3.79
C GLU A 70 -1.48 22.92 2.44
N ARG A 71 -0.57 22.13 1.88
CA ARG A 71 0.13 22.43 0.61
C ARG A 71 -0.78 22.35 -0.60
N PHE A 72 -1.70 21.39 -0.66
CA PHE A 72 -2.49 21.09 -1.86
C PHE A 72 -4.00 21.32 -1.66
N GLY A 73 -4.47 21.56 -0.45
CA GLY A 73 -5.86 21.85 -0.11
C GLY A 73 -6.79 20.62 -0.11
N HIS A 74 -6.39 19.53 -0.74
CA HIS A 74 -7.15 18.27 -0.82
C HIS A 74 -6.25 17.13 -1.23
N VAL A 75 -6.65 15.88 -0.91
CA VAL A 75 -6.03 14.64 -1.38
C VAL A 75 -7.11 13.78 -2.02
N ASP A 76 -6.98 13.52 -3.32
CA ASP A 76 -7.93 12.73 -4.11
C ASP A 76 -7.75 11.22 -3.89
N LEU A 77 -6.49 10.76 -3.72
CA LEU A 77 -6.12 9.36 -3.52
C LEU A 77 -5.11 9.24 -2.38
N TRP A 78 -5.43 8.44 -1.36
CA TRP A 78 -4.47 8.07 -0.31
C TRP A 78 -4.17 6.58 -0.40
N THR A 79 -2.87 6.23 -0.59
CA THR A 79 -2.43 4.84 -0.69
C THR A 79 -1.53 4.45 0.48
N ASN A 80 -2.02 3.61 1.37
CA ASN A 80 -1.23 2.94 2.39
C ASN A 80 -0.53 1.73 1.76
N ASN A 81 0.71 1.96 1.29
CA ASN A 81 1.51 0.94 0.61
C ASN A 81 2.68 0.42 1.47
N ALA A 82 3.14 1.17 2.46
CA ALA A 82 4.21 0.71 3.35
C ALA A 82 3.88 -0.67 3.95
N GLY A 83 4.81 -1.62 3.83
CA GLY A 83 4.63 -2.96 4.35
C GLY A 83 5.90 -3.78 4.34
N VAL A 84 5.92 -4.84 5.14
CA VAL A 84 7.01 -5.80 5.27
C VAL A 84 6.47 -7.22 5.18
N LEU A 85 7.29 -8.15 4.67
CA LEU A 85 6.95 -9.57 4.58
C LEU A 85 7.51 -10.37 5.77
N ALA A 86 8.74 -10.04 6.20
CA ALA A 86 9.40 -10.75 7.30
C ALA A 86 8.58 -10.69 8.60
N PRO A 87 8.63 -11.75 9.43
CA PRO A 87 9.48 -12.95 9.29
C PRO A 87 8.93 -13.96 8.28
N ILE A 88 9.82 -14.73 7.66
CA ILE A 88 9.48 -15.88 6.81
C ILE A 88 10.04 -17.13 7.49
N ALA A 89 9.20 -17.82 8.25
CA ALA A 89 9.54 -19.04 8.98
C ALA A 89 8.27 -19.77 9.43
N PRO A 90 8.34 -21.08 9.74
CA PRO A 90 7.26 -21.76 10.46
C PRO A 90 6.90 -21.03 11.76
N LEU A 91 5.61 -20.93 12.08
CA LEU A 91 5.14 -20.13 13.22
C LEU A 91 5.85 -20.46 14.55
N ARG A 92 6.18 -21.73 14.77
CA ARG A 92 6.89 -22.19 15.98
C ARG A 92 8.29 -21.57 16.16
N ASP A 93 8.89 -21.10 15.06
CA ASP A 93 10.26 -20.58 15.01
C ASP A 93 10.29 -19.03 14.94
N VAL A 94 9.11 -18.38 14.86
CA VAL A 94 8.99 -16.92 14.80
C VAL A 94 9.09 -16.31 16.19
N ALA A 95 10.02 -15.40 16.37
CA ALA A 95 10.12 -14.64 17.63
C ALA A 95 8.94 -13.65 17.77
N SER A 96 8.40 -13.50 19.00
CA SER A 96 7.29 -12.58 19.27
C SER A 96 7.58 -11.14 18.87
N ALA A 97 8.83 -10.69 18.98
CA ALA A 97 9.23 -9.35 18.58
C ALA A 97 9.17 -9.14 17.05
N GLU A 98 9.53 -10.15 16.27
CA GLU A 98 9.45 -10.12 14.81
C GLU A 98 7.99 -10.15 14.33
N PHE A 99 7.16 -11.01 14.95
CA PHE A 99 5.73 -11.04 14.69
C PHE A 99 5.08 -9.69 14.98
N ARG A 100 5.38 -9.10 16.16
CA ARG A 100 4.91 -7.76 16.52
C ARG A 100 5.34 -6.71 15.50
N ARG A 101 6.63 -6.69 15.11
CA ARG A 101 7.13 -5.72 14.12
C ARG A 101 6.39 -5.80 12.80
N ALA A 102 6.03 -7.00 12.34
CA ALA A 102 5.22 -7.16 11.12
C ALA A 102 3.83 -6.55 11.28
N LEU A 103 3.16 -6.76 12.43
CA LEU A 103 1.86 -6.14 12.71
C LEU A 103 1.96 -4.63 12.89
N ASP A 104 3.00 -4.13 13.56
CA ASP A 104 3.22 -2.69 13.75
C ASP A 104 3.30 -1.98 12.40
N VAL A 105 4.06 -2.51 11.44
CA VAL A 105 4.18 -1.89 10.12
C VAL A 105 2.93 -2.10 9.28
N ASN A 106 2.46 -3.35 9.15
CA ASN A 106 1.43 -3.72 8.17
C ASN A 106 0.01 -3.39 8.63
N VAL A 107 -0.25 -3.33 9.95
CA VAL A 107 -1.58 -3.05 10.49
C VAL A 107 -1.62 -1.68 11.14
N LEU A 108 -0.77 -1.41 12.14
CA LEU A 108 -0.78 -0.13 12.84
C LEU A 108 -0.36 1.02 11.91
N GLY A 109 0.63 0.80 11.01
CA GLY A 109 1.01 1.79 10.00
C GLY A 109 -0.14 2.10 9.03
N VAL A 110 -0.90 1.10 8.58
CA VAL A 110 -2.09 1.30 7.74
C VAL A 110 -3.20 2.02 8.52
N PHE A 111 -3.41 1.67 9.80
CA PHE A 111 -4.35 2.37 10.67
C PHE A 111 -3.99 3.85 10.80
N HIS A 112 -2.72 4.20 11.05
CA HIS A 112 -2.30 5.60 11.18
C HIS A 112 -2.56 6.39 9.90
N GLY A 113 -2.18 5.85 8.72
CA GLY A 113 -2.41 6.53 7.45
C GLY A 113 -3.90 6.68 7.13
N THR A 114 -4.70 5.64 7.37
CA THR A 114 -6.16 5.67 7.19
C THR A 114 -6.79 6.72 8.09
N ARG A 115 -6.48 6.70 9.40
CA ARG A 115 -7.00 7.66 10.38
C ARG A 115 -6.62 9.10 10.01
N ALA A 116 -5.36 9.34 9.67
CA ALA A 116 -4.87 10.66 9.30
C ALA A 116 -5.60 11.19 8.06
N TYR A 117 -5.78 10.36 7.04
CA TYR A 117 -6.50 10.73 5.83
C TYR A 117 -7.98 11.04 6.11
N VAL A 118 -8.70 10.14 6.78
CA VAL A 118 -10.13 10.34 7.11
C VAL A 118 -10.33 11.63 7.90
N ARG A 119 -9.50 11.89 8.93
CA ARG A 119 -9.57 13.11 9.75
C ARG A 119 -9.32 14.39 8.96
N GLN A 120 -8.35 14.40 8.04
CA GLN A 120 -8.08 15.60 7.23
C GLN A 120 -9.16 15.80 6.18
N ARG A 121 -9.59 14.72 5.51
CA ARG A 121 -10.62 14.77 4.49
C ARG A 121 -11.98 15.22 5.05
N SER A 122 -12.37 14.76 6.25
CA SER A 122 -13.65 15.13 6.88
C SER A 122 -13.80 16.63 7.14
N ARG A 123 -12.72 17.41 7.02
CA ARG A 123 -12.74 18.88 7.07
C ARG A 123 -13.05 19.52 5.72
N THR A 124 -13.27 18.72 4.70
CA THR A 124 -13.58 19.16 3.34
C THR A 124 -14.81 18.39 2.86
N ASP A 125 -15.66 19.03 2.03
CA ASP A 125 -16.82 18.37 1.42
C ASP A 125 -16.45 17.66 0.09
N LYS A 126 -15.16 17.33 -0.10
CA LYS A 126 -14.69 16.71 -1.35
C LYS A 126 -14.67 15.20 -1.25
N PRO A 127 -15.05 14.48 -2.33
CA PRO A 127 -14.90 13.03 -2.38
C PRO A 127 -13.43 12.64 -2.33
N GLY A 128 -13.15 11.38 -1.98
CA GLY A 128 -11.79 10.86 -1.94
C GLY A 128 -11.75 9.35 -2.10
N VAL A 129 -10.55 8.83 -2.30
CA VAL A 129 -10.31 7.40 -2.41
C VAL A 129 -9.20 6.99 -1.46
N LEU A 130 -9.48 6.00 -0.62
CA LEU A 130 -8.53 5.33 0.25
C LEU A 130 -8.20 3.96 -0.35
N VAL A 131 -6.92 3.68 -0.56
CA VAL A 131 -6.44 2.36 -0.95
C VAL A 131 -5.46 1.84 0.08
N ASN A 132 -5.77 0.70 0.66
CA ASN A 132 -4.87 -0.06 1.53
C ASN A 132 -4.30 -1.23 0.72
N ILE A 133 -2.98 -1.30 0.55
CA ILE A 133 -2.35 -2.40 -0.18
C ILE A 133 -2.44 -3.69 0.64
N SER A 134 -3.26 -4.59 0.16
CA SER A 134 -3.47 -5.94 0.66
C SER A 134 -2.64 -6.98 -0.12
N SER A 135 -3.05 -8.21 -0.09
CA SER A 135 -2.40 -9.34 -0.78
C SER A 135 -3.37 -10.51 -0.93
N GLY A 136 -3.13 -11.40 -1.89
CA GLY A 136 -3.79 -12.70 -1.90
C GLY A 136 -3.56 -13.53 -0.62
N ALA A 137 -2.55 -13.19 0.18
CA ALA A 137 -2.29 -13.76 1.49
C ALA A 137 -3.33 -13.37 2.56
N ALA A 138 -4.19 -12.37 2.31
CA ALA A 138 -5.32 -12.05 3.18
C ALA A 138 -6.42 -13.12 3.14
N TRP A 139 -6.52 -13.87 2.04
CA TRP A 139 -7.59 -14.85 1.82
C TRP A 139 -7.16 -16.31 1.98
N ASN A 140 -5.86 -16.55 1.98
CA ASN A 140 -5.30 -17.90 2.08
C ASN A 140 -4.09 -17.91 3.01
N GLY A 141 -3.98 -18.97 3.83
CA GLY A 141 -2.79 -19.20 4.62
C GLY A 141 -1.64 -19.73 3.77
N TYR A 142 -0.45 -19.24 4.04
CA TYR A 142 0.80 -19.73 3.46
C TYR A 142 1.73 -20.20 4.58
N ALA A 143 2.23 -21.42 4.49
CA ALA A 143 3.25 -21.90 5.43
C ALA A 143 4.47 -20.98 5.36
N GLY A 144 4.96 -20.56 6.53
CA GLY A 144 6.06 -19.60 6.63
C GLY A 144 5.65 -18.12 6.63
N TRP A 145 4.39 -17.77 6.36
CA TRP A 145 3.90 -16.38 6.28
C TRP A 145 2.82 -16.04 7.31
N SER A 146 2.80 -16.69 8.46
CA SER A 146 1.74 -16.51 9.45
C SER A 146 1.51 -15.04 9.86
N ALA A 147 2.59 -14.28 10.12
CA ALA A 147 2.50 -12.87 10.46
C ALA A 147 1.97 -12.02 9.28
N TYR A 148 2.46 -12.30 8.08
CA TYR A 148 2.05 -11.58 6.87
C TYR A 148 0.58 -11.84 6.53
N CYS A 149 0.15 -13.12 6.51
CA CYS A 149 -1.25 -13.49 6.26
C CYS A 149 -2.19 -12.84 7.28
N ALA A 150 -1.87 -12.94 8.58
CA ALA A 150 -2.65 -12.32 9.64
C ALA A 150 -2.75 -10.79 9.47
N SER A 151 -1.63 -10.14 9.12
CA SER A 151 -1.61 -8.69 8.92
C SER A 151 -2.46 -8.25 7.73
N LYS A 152 -2.41 -8.98 6.61
CA LYS A 152 -3.17 -8.63 5.41
C LYS A 152 -4.67 -8.92 5.55
N ALA A 153 -5.05 -9.98 6.27
CA ALA A 153 -6.44 -10.23 6.65
C ALA A 153 -6.99 -9.12 7.55
N ALA A 154 -6.19 -8.62 8.51
CA ALA A 154 -6.57 -7.49 9.35
C ALA A 154 -6.76 -6.20 8.53
N VAL A 155 -5.91 -5.93 7.53
CA VAL A 155 -6.05 -4.78 6.62
C VAL A 155 -7.35 -4.87 5.82
N ASP A 156 -7.70 -6.04 5.29
CA ASP A 156 -8.94 -6.23 4.54
C ASP A 156 -10.16 -5.88 5.38
N LEU A 157 -10.30 -6.48 6.56
CA LEU A 157 -11.44 -6.25 7.45
C LEU A 157 -11.48 -4.82 8.01
N MET A 158 -10.33 -4.22 8.32
CA MET A 158 -10.27 -2.82 8.73
C MET A 158 -10.74 -1.90 7.60
N THR A 159 -10.38 -2.19 6.35
CA THR A 159 -10.81 -1.39 5.20
C THR A 159 -12.33 -1.49 4.98
N GLU A 160 -12.92 -2.69 5.13
CA GLU A 160 -14.36 -2.87 5.08
C GLU A 160 -15.09 -2.09 6.18
N SER A 161 -14.55 -2.12 7.41
CA SER A 161 -15.14 -1.36 8.52
C SER A 161 -15.15 0.14 8.22
N VAL A 162 -14.03 0.69 7.73
CA VAL A 162 -13.95 2.11 7.35
C VAL A 162 -14.88 2.45 6.18
N ALA A 163 -15.04 1.55 5.21
CA ALA A 163 -15.98 1.74 4.11
C ALA A 163 -17.43 1.87 4.60
N LEU A 164 -17.81 1.06 5.60
CA LEU A 164 -19.15 1.15 6.23
C LEU A 164 -19.33 2.42 7.06
N GLU A 165 -18.29 2.85 7.78
CA GLU A 165 -18.29 4.09 8.58
C GLU A 165 -18.42 5.34 7.71
N GLU A 166 -17.86 5.32 6.51
CA GLU A 166 -17.72 6.47 5.61
C GLU A 166 -18.71 6.45 4.43
N VAL A 167 -19.69 5.55 4.41
CA VAL A 167 -20.62 5.30 3.29
C VAL A 167 -21.31 6.56 2.76
N ASP A 168 -21.69 7.48 3.64
CA ASP A 168 -22.41 8.72 3.28
C ASP A 168 -21.48 9.93 3.07
N THR A 169 -20.17 9.75 3.19
CA THR A 169 -19.21 10.86 3.16
C THR A 169 -18.60 11.11 1.79
N GLY A 170 -18.87 10.24 0.80
CA GLY A 170 -18.23 10.25 -0.51
C GLY A 170 -16.79 9.73 -0.50
N LEU A 171 -16.34 9.06 0.58
CA LEU A 171 -15.08 8.32 0.61
C LEU A 171 -15.28 6.90 0.07
N ARG A 172 -14.53 6.53 -0.94
CA ARG A 172 -14.44 5.14 -1.41
C ARG A 172 -13.21 4.48 -0.80
N CYS A 173 -13.37 3.29 -0.22
CA CYS A 173 -12.30 2.56 0.45
C CYS A 173 -12.06 1.22 -0.23
N TYR A 174 -10.79 0.90 -0.53
CA TYR A 174 -10.42 -0.34 -1.19
C TYR A 174 -9.23 -1.01 -0.49
N ALA A 175 -9.33 -2.32 -0.28
CA ALA A 175 -8.23 -3.20 0.06
C ALA A 175 -7.76 -3.90 -1.22
N VAL A 176 -6.60 -3.51 -1.75
CA VAL A 176 -6.14 -3.96 -3.07
C VAL A 176 -5.04 -4.98 -2.97
N ALA A 177 -5.25 -6.19 -3.52
CA ALA A 177 -4.22 -7.16 -3.80
C ALA A 177 -3.67 -6.91 -5.23
N PRO A 178 -2.50 -6.27 -5.38
CA PRO A 178 -2.02 -5.75 -6.67
C PRO A 178 -1.39 -6.82 -7.59
N GLY A 179 -1.39 -8.08 -7.15
CA GLY A 179 -0.66 -9.15 -7.83
C GLY A 179 0.76 -9.32 -7.33
N VAL A 180 1.58 -10.05 -8.08
CA VAL A 180 3.00 -10.30 -7.74
C VAL A 180 3.85 -9.41 -8.63
N ILE A 181 4.63 -8.52 -7.99
CA ILE A 181 5.50 -7.53 -8.64
C ILE A 181 6.94 -7.82 -8.24
N ASP A 182 7.88 -7.83 -9.18
CA ASP A 182 9.29 -8.11 -8.91
C ASP A 182 9.95 -6.96 -8.15
N THR A 183 10.08 -7.14 -6.85
CA THR A 183 10.62 -6.16 -5.90
C THR A 183 11.58 -6.88 -4.94
N ASP A 184 12.29 -6.12 -4.08
CA ASP A 184 13.15 -6.69 -3.01
C ASP A 184 12.40 -7.73 -2.14
N MET A 185 11.08 -7.60 -2.00
CA MET A 185 10.26 -8.58 -1.30
C MET A 185 10.28 -9.93 -2.01
N GLN A 186 10.29 -9.95 -3.33
CA GLN A 186 10.40 -11.17 -4.13
C GLN A 186 11.82 -11.78 -4.06
N GLU A 187 12.84 -10.96 -3.98
CA GLU A 187 14.21 -11.43 -3.75
C GLU A 187 14.33 -12.12 -2.39
N MET A 188 13.72 -11.52 -1.35
CA MET A 188 13.67 -12.12 -0.01
C MET A 188 12.96 -13.50 -0.04
N ILE A 189 11.84 -13.63 -0.76
CA ILE A 189 11.12 -14.90 -0.91
C ILE A 189 11.99 -15.95 -1.60
N ARG A 190 12.61 -15.59 -2.71
CA ARG A 190 13.47 -16.51 -3.48
C ARG A 190 14.76 -16.88 -2.76
N GLY A 191 15.17 -16.09 -1.77
CA GLY A 191 16.32 -16.39 -0.90
C GLY A 191 16.01 -17.34 0.26
N CYS A 192 14.74 -17.75 0.46
CA CYS A 192 14.36 -18.69 1.50
C CYS A 192 14.72 -20.14 1.13
N THR A 193 14.92 -20.97 2.16
CA THR A 193 14.97 -22.43 1.99
C THR A 193 13.53 -23.01 1.95
N PRO A 194 13.33 -24.24 1.38
CA PRO A 194 12.03 -24.91 1.40
C PRO A 194 11.48 -25.14 2.82
N GLU A 195 12.35 -25.27 3.83
CA GLU A 195 11.96 -25.43 5.24
C GLU A 195 11.39 -24.11 5.81
N GLN A 196 11.92 -22.97 5.40
CA GLN A 196 11.42 -21.65 5.78
C GLN A 196 10.12 -21.32 5.04
N PHE A 197 10.09 -21.59 3.74
CA PHE A 197 8.96 -21.29 2.86
C PHE A 197 8.77 -22.39 1.80
N PRO A 198 7.89 -23.38 2.03
CA PRO A 198 7.71 -24.54 1.14
C PRO A 198 7.33 -24.19 -0.31
N MET A 199 6.78 -22.98 -0.54
CA MET A 199 6.39 -22.53 -1.88
C MET A 199 7.48 -21.75 -2.61
N VAL A 200 8.73 -21.71 -2.12
CA VAL A 200 9.82 -20.91 -2.71
C VAL A 200 10.02 -21.20 -4.20
N ASN A 201 9.95 -22.47 -4.61
CA ASN A 201 10.14 -22.87 -6.01
C ASN A 201 9.14 -22.21 -6.97
N LYS A 202 7.88 -22.05 -6.55
CA LYS A 202 6.86 -21.33 -7.34
C LYS A 202 7.32 -19.91 -7.68
N PHE A 203 7.92 -19.20 -6.74
CA PHE A 203 8.38 -17.83 -6.95
C PHE A 203 9.68 -17.73 -7.76
N ILE A 204 10.51 -18.79 -7.72
CA ILE A 204 11.66 -18.94 -8.61
C ILE A 204 11.16 -19.15 -10.05
N GLU A 205 10.25 -20.09 -10.28
CA GLU A 205 9.62 -20.35 -11.58
C GLU A 205 8.92 -19.10 -12.15
N MET A 206 8.20 -18.34 -11.31
CA MET A 206 7.59 -17.08 -11.75
C MET A 206 8.62 -16.06 -12.25
N LYS A 207 9.82 -16.03 -11.64
CA LYS A 207 10.92 -15.17 -12.10
C LYS A 207 11.48 -15.63 -13.44
N GLU A 208 11.69 -16.94 -13.58
CA GLU A 208 12.22 -17.56 -14.81
C GLU A 208 11.28 -17.36 -15.99
N HIS A 209 9.98 -17.42 -15.77
CA HIS A 209 8.96 -17.25 -16.82
C HIS A 209 8.51 -15.78 -17.01
N GLY A 210 9.04 -14.82 -16.23
CA GLY A 210 8.64 -13.42 -16.32
C GLY A 210 7.18 -13.17 -15.93
N SER A 211 6.60 -13.99 -15.05
CA SER A 211 5.16 -13.97 -14.70
C SER A 211 4.84 -12.94 -13.61
N PHE A 212 5.49 -11.78 -13.63
CA PHE A 212 5.24 -10.67 -12.71
C PHE A 212 4.50 -9.55 -13.42
N SER A 213 3.59 -8.89 -12.70
CA SER A 213 3.00 -7.64 -13.19
C SER A 213 4.01 -6.51 -13.08
N SER A 214 4.05 -5.63 -14.09
CA SER A 214 4.86 -4.43 -14.05
C SER A 214 4.26 -3.39 -13.09
N VAL A 215 5.10 -2.51 -12.56
CA VAL A 215 4.62 -1.40 -11.72
C VAL A 215 3.71 -0.47 -12.51
N ALA A 216 3.99 -0.24 -13.80
CA ALA A 216 3.16 0.58 -14.68
C ALA A 216 1.75 0.00 -14.85
N TRP A 217 1.64 -1.34 -14.96
CA TRP A 217 0.37 -2.05 -14.97
C TRP A 217 -0.43 -1.79 -13.68
N VAL A 218 0.19 -1.98 -12.53
CA VAL A 218 -0.46 -1.75 -11.23
C VAL A 218 -0.86 -0.30 -11.06
N ALA A 219 0.03 0.65 -11.39
CA ALA A 219 -0.24 2.07 -11.29
C ALA A 219 -1.45 2.49 -12.15
N ARG A 220 -1.55 1.98 -13.38
CA ARG A 220 -2.70 2.21 -14.25
C ARG A 220 -4.01 1.71 -13.62
N HIS A 221 -4.04 0.47 -13.11
CA HIS A 221 -5.23 -0.10 -12.46
C HIS A 221 -5.60 0.66 -11.17
N MET A 222 -4.60 1.17 -10.43
CA MET A 222 -4.84 2.03 -9.28
C MET A 222 -5.55 3.32 -9.69
N LEU A 223 -5.12 3.96 -10.79
CA LEU A 223 -5.76 5.18 -11.30
C LEU A 223 -7.16 4.88 -11.85
N GLU A 224 -7.34 3.78 -12.57
CA GLU A 224 -8.66 3.33 -13.07
C GLU A 224 -9.64 3.08 -11.92
N LEU A 225 -9.20 2.41 -10.85
CA LEU A 225 -10.01 2.19 -9.65
C LEU A 225 -10.35 3.51 -8.94
N ALA A 226 -9.39 4.42 -8.83
CA ALA A 226 -9.55 5.67 -8.11
C ALA A 226 -10.35 6.73 -8.86
N PHE A 227 -10.20 6.82 -10.19
CA PHE A 227 -10.73 7.94 -10.98
C PHE A 227 -11.64 7.51 -12.16
N GLY A 228 -11.82 6.21 -12.36
CA GLY A 228 -12.83 5.65 -13.27
C GLY A 228 -14.17 5.43 -12.54
N ASP A 229 -14.94 4.47 -13.02
CA ASP A 229 -16.27 4.16 -12.47
C ASP A 229 -16.22 3.58 -11.05
N GLY A 230 -15.02 3.20 -10.57
CA GLY A 230 -14.80 2.58 -9.26
C GLY A 230 -15.19 1.10 -9.26
N ASN A 231 -15.46 0.58 -8.06
CA ASN A 231 -15.93 -0.79 -7.85
C ASN A 231 -16.82 -0.80 -6.61
N ASP A 232 -17.85 -1.63 -6.61
CA ASP A 232 -18.77 -1.79 -5.47
C ASP A 232 -18.15 -2.68 -4.38
N ASP A 233 -17.22 -3.58 -4.76
CA ASP A 233 -16.48 -4.41 -3.81
C ASP A 233 -15.36 -3.61 -3.13
N VAL A 234 -15.21 -3.79 -1.81
CA VAL A 234 -14.10 -3.21 -1.05
C VAL A 234 -12.81 -3.99 -1.26
N ARG A 235 -12.87 -5.32 -1.38
CA ARG A 235 -11.71 -6.18 -1.59
C ARG A 235 -11.46 -6.40 -3.07
N ILE A 236 -10.42 -5.81 -3.59
CA ILE A 236 -10.08 -5.84 -5.01
C ILE A 236 -8.84 -6.71 -5.24
N ARG A 237 -8.91 -7.56 -6.26
CA ARG A 237 -7.73 -8.24 -6.81
C ARG A 237 -7.52 -7.75 -8.23
N PHE A 238 -6.35 -7.20 -8.51
CA PHE A 238 -5.99 -6.88 -9.89
C PHE A 238 -5.72 -8.16 -10.68
N PRO A 239 -6.11 -8.20 -11.96
CA PRO A 239 -5.77 -9.31 -12.83
C PRO A 239 -4.25 -9.42 -13.02
N ALA A 240 -3.76 -10.58 -13.45
CA ALA A 240 -2.39 -10.70 -13.90
C ALA A 240 -2.19 -9.89 -15.19
N GLU A 241 -1.01 -9.31 -15.35
CA GLU A 241 -0.60 -8.71 -16.62
C GLU A 241 -0.42 -9.85 -17.64
N ALA A 242 -1.05 -9.69 -18.83
CA ALA A 242 -1.03 -10.69 -19.89
C ALA A 242 0.26 -10.60 -20.74
#